data_be79073e1642d6479b720ddab155892a
#
_entry.id   be79073e1642d6479b720ddab155892a
#
_cell.length_a   1.000
_cell.length_b   1.000
_cell.length_c   1.000
_cell.angle_alpha   90.00
_cell.angle_beta   90.00
_cell.angle_gamma   90.00
#
_symmetry.space_group_name_H-M   'P 1'
#
loop_
_entity.id
_entity.type
_entity.pdbx_description
1 polymer ?
#
loop_
_entity_poly.entity_id
_entity_poly.type
_entity_poly.pdbx_seq_one_letter_code
_entity_poly.pdbx_strand_id
1 'polypeptide(L)'
;TNGKTTTTALTAHLLKEAGFAADAVGNIGDCCIEAVAAGRTQVYVAEVSSYQLASTRRFAPQAAVMLNITPDHLSWHGSHEAYVAAKQKLLANLGSVPGAVAVLDAVDGTVRGMVRALKALPDAERGFAYVPVGAKGGIGCDMRVMCGSANAAFLDEEAPDGGMLHVALGGCDHALVSAADLAIKGAHNVGNALAAAAAALAVGASPDAVRAGLRSFAALEHRIEPAGAVGGVECYNDSKATNVDAVLVALRAFVPRKPIVLLGGRDKGTDLAPLVAACEADAAAVVLFGESHDRFSEAFCGTSPCACGACPPILHAAHLADALDAALGIAAPGDVVLLSPACASFDEFSSFEERGCAFKALVAERAASAPGKRA
;
A
#
# COMPACT_ATOMS: atom_id res chain seq x y z
N THR A 1 -1.68 -8.77 -0.18
CA THR A 1 -2.73 -8.15 0.64
C THR A 1 -2.63 -6.63 0.53
N ASN A 2 -1.53 -6.00 0.88
CA ASN A 2 -1.32 -4.55 0.86
C ASN A 2 -0.53 -4.09 -0.38
N GLY A 3 -0.61 -2.79 -0.73
CA GLY A 3 0.12 -2.18 -1.85
C GLY A 3 -0.53 -2.35 -3.24
N LYS A 4 -1.56 -3.18 -3.41
CA LYS A 4 -2.19 -3.45 -4.71
C LYS A 4 -2.59 -2.19 -5.46
N THR A 5 -3.40 -1.33 -4.83
CA THR A 5 -3.94 -0.12 -5.46
C THR A 5 -2.82 0.83 -5.91
N THR A 6 -1.83 1.05 -5.04
CA THR A 6 -0.67 1.91 -5.37
C THR A 6 0.13 1.32 -6.53
N THR A 7 0.44 0.02 -6.49
CA THR A 7 1.20 -0.65 -7.56
C THR A 7 0.42 -0.65 -8.87
N THR A 8 -0.90 -0.90 -8.84
CA THR A 8 -1.75 -0.88 -10.04
C THR A 8 -1.80 0.52 -10.66
N ALA A 9 -2.08 1.55 -9.85
CA ALA A 9 -2.13 2.93 -10.34
C ALA A 9 -0.76 3.41 -10.85
N LEU A 10 0.32 3.09 -10.12
CA LEU A 10 1.67 3.43 -10.55
C LEU A 10 2.04 2.71 -11.85
N THR A 11 1.74 1.41 -11.99
CA THR A 11 2.00 0.67 -13.24
C THR A 11 1.26 1.29 -14.41
N ALA A 12 -0.03 1.65 -14.25
CA ALA A 12 -0.79 2.34 -15.29
C ALA A 12 -0.18 3.70 -15.64
N HIS A 13 0.28 4.46 -14.64
CA HIS A 13 0.97 5.73 -14.84
C HIS A 13 2.29 5.55 -15.64
N LEU A 14 3.14 4.58 -15.25
CA LEU A 14 4.38 4.29 -15.95
C LEU A 14 4.15 3.90 -17.43
N LEU A 15 3.10 3.13 -17.70
CA LEU A 15 2.74 2.75 -19.05
C LEU A 15 2.20 3.95 -19.86
N LYS A 16 1.45 4.86 -19.25
CA LYS A 16 1.01 6.11 -19.89
C LYS A 16 2.21 7.00 -20.25
N GLU A 17 3.17 7.17 -19.35
CA GLU A 17 4.43 7.87 -19.61
C GLU A 17 5.23 7.21 -20.75
N ALA A 18 5.12 5.90 -20.90
CA ALA A 18 5.72 5.16 -22.01
C ALA A 18 4.93 5.23 -23.33
N GLY A 19 3.82 6.00 -23.37
CA GLY A 19 3.00 6.21 -24.57
C GLY A 19 1.93 5.15 -24.81
N PHE A 20 1.70 4.21 -23.88
CA PHE A 20 0.58 3.26 -23.99
C PHE A 20 -0.75 3.91 -23.58
N ALA A 21 -1.83 3.58 -24.29
CA ALA A 21 -3.18 3.80 -23.76
C ALA A 21 -3.43 2.75 -22.67
N ALA A 22 -3.13 3.10 -21.40
CA ALA A 22 -3.20 2.20 -20.26
C ALA A 22 -4.15 2.73 -19.19
N ASP A 23 -4.97 1.85 -18.58
CA ASP A 23 -5.87 2.22 -17.50
C ASP A 23 -5.81 1.23 -16.33
N ALA A 24 -5.94 1.78 -15.12
CA ALA A 24 -6.13 1.00 -13.91
C ALA A 24 -7.61 0.58 -13.82
N VAL A 25 -7.87 -0.72 -13.65
CA VAL A 25 -9.23 -1.29 -13.69
C VAL A 25 -9.43 -2.37 -12.62
N GLY A 26 -10.64 -2.80 -12.40
CA GLY A 26 -10.99 -3.96 -11.58
C GLY A 26 -11.44 -3.63 -10.17
N ASN A 27 -10.65 -3.94 -9.16
CA ASN A 27 -10.95 -3.58 -7.76
C ASN A 27 -10.62 -2.10 -7.45
N ILE A 28 -10.23 -1.36 -8.46
CA ILE A 28 -9.94 0.09 -8.51
C ILE A 28 -10.37 0.60 -9.87
N GLY A 29 -10.83 1.83 -9.96
CA GLY A 29 -11.28 2.43 -11.21
C GLY A 29 -12.51 1.74 -11.81
N ASP A 30 -12.53 1.69 -13.13
CA ASP A 30 -13.66 1.10 -13.87
C ASP A 30 -13.69 -0.42 -13.76
N CYS A 31 -14.89 -1.01 -13.86
CA CYS A 31 -15.04 -2.45 -13.97
C CYS A 31 -14.33 -2.99 -15.23
N CYS A 32 -13.58 -4.10 -15.09
CA CYS A 32 -12.81 -4.65 -16.22
C CYS A 32 -13.68 -4.88 -17.48
N ILE A 33 -14.92 -5.35 -17.34
CA ILE A 33 -15.82 -5.61 -18.46
C ILE A 33 -16.21 -4.31 -19.17
N GLU A 34 -16.52 -3.26 -18.41
CA GLU A 34 -16.89 -1.95 -18.97
C GLU A 34 -15.71 -1.29 -19.67
N ALA A 35 -14.51 -1.36 -19.08
CA ALA A 35 -13.29 -0.84 -19.69
C ALA A 35 -12.98 -1.55 -21.03
N VAL A 36 -13.10 -2.88 -21.07
CA VAL A 36 -12.92 -3.67 -22.30
C VAL A 36 -14.00 -3.34 -23.35
N ALA A 37 -15.25 -3.21 -22.95
CA ALA A 37 -16.35 -2.86 -23.84
C ALA A 37 -16.18 -1.46 -24.44
N ALA A 38 -15.58 -0.53 -23.70
CA ALA A 38 -15.28 0.82 -24.19
C ALA A 38 -14.19 0.84 -25.30
N GLY A 39 -13.32 -0.15 -25.36
CA GLY A 39 -12.36 -0.37 -26.46
C GLY A 39 -11.30 0.73 -26.62
N ARG A 40 -11.04 1.54 -25.60
CA ARG A 40 -10.14 2.71 -25.67
C ARG A 40 -8.74 2.44 -25.13
N THR A 41 -8.54 1.30 -24.51
CA THR A 41 -7.34 0.95 -23.75
C THR A 41 -6.57 -0.17 -24.42
N GLN A 42 -5.26 -0.01 -24.56
CA GLN A 42 -4.34 -1.04 -25.09
C GLN A 42 -3.87 -1.98 -24.00
N VAL A 43 -3.62 -1.44 -22.78
CA VAL A 43 -3.10 -2.19 -21.63
C VAL A 43 -3.99 -1.95 -20.42
N TYR A 44 -4.65 -2.99 -19.96
CA TYR A 44 -5.44 -2.98 -18.74
C TYR A 44 -4.57 -3.40 -17.56
N VAL A 45 -4.37 -2.50 -16.61
CA VAL A 45 -3.67 -2.80 -15.36
C VAL A 45 -4.72 -3.15 -14.30
N ALA A 46 -4.97 -4.45 -14.14
CA ALA A 46 -6.08 -4.92 -13.30
C ALA A 46 -5.66 -5.14 -11.86
N GLU A 47 -6.27 -4.41 -10.91
CA GLU A 47 -6.25 -4.80 -9.51
C GLU A 47 -7.26 -5.93 -9.29
N VAL A 48 -6.78 -7.10 -8.84
CA VAL A 48 -7.62 -8.28 -8.63
C VAL A 48 -7.67 -8.66 -7.16
N SER A 49 -8.88 -8.79 -6.62
CA SER A 49 -9.11 -9.26 -5.26
C SER A 49 -9.00 -10.80 -5.16
N SER A 50 -8.82 -11.33 -3.93
CA SER A 50 -8.85 -12.78 -3.70
C SER A 50 -10.20 -13.42 -4.03
N TYR A 51 -11.30 -12.67 -3.89
CA TYR A 51 -12.65 -13.10 -4.27
C TYR A 51 -12.77 -13.33 -5.77
N GLN A 52 -12.29 -12.36 -6.59
CA GLN A 52 -12.28 -12.47 -8.03
C GLN A 52 -11.38 -13.64 -8.48
N LEU A 53 -10.19 -13.78 -7.88
CA LEU A 53 -9.26 -14.87 -8.18
C LEU A 53 -9.86 -16.24 -7.80
N ALA A 54 -10.60 -16.35 -6.70
CA ALA A 54 -11.24 -17.61 -6.28
C ALA A 54 -12.14 -18.18 -7.37
N SER A 55 -12.89 -17.33 -8.11
CA SER A 55 -13.78 -17.73 -9.20
C SER A 55 -13.10 -17.74 -10.58
N THR A 56 -11.88 -17.23 -10.71
CA THR A 56 -11.14 -17.13 -11.97
C THR A 56 -10.64 -18.49 -12.46
N ARG A 57 -10.75 -18.76 -13.77
CA ARG A 57 -10.32 -20.02 -14.40
C ARG A 57 -9.38 -19.84 -15.57
N ARG A 58 -9.55 -18.78 -16.38
CA ARG A 58 -8.85 -18.58 -17.66
C ARG A 58 -7.98 -17.32 -17.71
N PHE A 59 -7.91 -16.59 -16.62
CA PHE A 59 -7.14 -15.35 -16.60
C PHE A 59 -5.65 -15.64 -16.83
N ALA A 60 -5.10 -15.02 -17.85
CA ALA A 60 -3.71 -15.22 -18.30
C ALA A 60 -3.11 -13.85 -18.64
N PRO A 61 -2.53 -13.11 -17.68
CA PRO A 61 -1.96 -11.79 -17.93
C PRO A 61 -0.57 -11.86 -18.57
N GLN A 62 -0.15 -10.79 -19.25
CA GLN A 62 1.23 -10.61 -19.74
C GLN A 62 2.21 -10.44 -18.58
N ALA A 63 1.82 -9.70 -17.55
CA ALA A 63 2.60 -9.55 -16.32
C ALA A 63 1.67 -9.79 -15.10
N ALA A 64 2.12 -10.59 -14.14
CA ALA A 64 1.43 -10.87 -12.90
C ALA A 64 2.25 -10.36 -11.73
N VAL A 65 1.68 -9.50 -10.89
CA VAL A 65 2.37 -8.92 -9.71
C VAL A 65 1.76 -9.47 -8.43
N MET A 66 2.58 -10.06 -7.57
CA MET A 66 2.19 -10.51 -6.25
C MET A 66 3.09 -9.88 -5.19
N LEU A 67 2.52 -9.02 -4.35
CA LEU A 67 3.26 -8.23 -3.37
C LEU A 67 3.43 -8.99 -2.06
N ASN A 68 2.35 -9.15 -1.30
CA ASN A 68 2.38 -9.79 0.01
C ASN A 68 1.09 -10.57 0.28
N ILE A 69 1.18 -11.56 1.15
CA ILE A 69 0.03 -12.36 1.58
C ILE A 69 0.04 -12.46 3.11
N THR A 70 -0.59 -11.47 3.74
CA THR A 70 -0.90 -11.49 5.18
C THR A 70 -2.32 -12.00 5.41
N PRO A 71 -2.66 -12.59 6.56
CA PRO A 71 -4.01 -13.06 6.86
C PRO A 71 -5.05 -11.96 6.66
N ASP A 72 -6.04 -12.25 5.81
CA ASP A 72 -7.16 -11.34 5.53
C ASP A 72 -8.33 -12.17 4.99
N HIS A 73 -9.56 -11.68 5.15
CA HIS A 73 -10.76 -12.33 4.62
C HIS A 73 -10.96 -13.81 5.02
N LEU A 74 -10.49 -14.23 6.22
CA LEU A 74 -10.52 -15.62 6.66
C LEU A 74 -11.96 -16.13 6.86
N SER A 75 -12.88 -15.25 7.23
CA SER A 75 -14.32 -15.59 7.34
C SER A 75 -14.92 -16.04 6.02
N TRP A 76 -14.41 -15.57 4.88
CA TRP A 76 -14.89 -15.95 3.56
C TRP A 76 -14.12 -17.14 2.98
N HIS A 77 -12.79 -17.17 3.10
CA HIS A 77 -11.96 -18.23 2.54
C HIS A 77 -11.92 -19.50 3.41
N GLY A 78 -12.30 -19.39 4.69
CA GLY A 78 -12.30 -20.49 5.65
C GLY A 78 -10.95 -20.74 6.31
N SER A 79 -9.83 -20.48 5.62
CA SER A 79 -8.48 -20.60 6.19
C SER A 79 -7.47 -19.70 5.47
N HIS A 80 -6.29 -19.51 6.07
CA HIS A 80 -5.19 -18.78 5.44
C HIS A 80 -4.65 -19.52 4.21
N GLU A 81 -4.58 -20.83 4.24
CA GLU A 81 -4.13 -21.69 3.13
C GLU A 81 -5.06 -21.55 1.92
N ALA A 82 -6.39 -21.53 2.14
CA ALA A 82 -7.37 -21.31 1.09
C ALA A 82 -7.25 -19.89 0.49
N TYR A 83 -6.99 -18.90 1.33
CA TYR A 83 -6.71 -17.52 0.88
C TYR A 83 -5.44 -17.44 0.03
N VAL A 84 -4.34 -18.07 0.45
CA VAL A 84 -3.10 -18.19 -0.34
C VAL A 84 -3.36 -18.90 -1.66
N ALA A 85 -4.05 -20.04 -1.65
CA ALA A 85 -4.39 -20.80 -2.86
C ALA A 85 -5.24 -19.96 -3.86
N ALA A 86 -6.19 -19.18 -3.35
CA ALA A 86 -6.97 -18.27 -4.19
C ALA A 86 -6.07 -17.23 -4.88
N LYS A 87 -5.12 -16.64 -4.16
CA LYS A 87 -4.17 -15.66 -4.74
C LYS A 87 -3.20 -16.29 -5.74
N GLN A 88 -2.76 -17.54 -5.52
CA GLN A 88 -1.87 -18.26 -6.42
C GLN A 88 -2.48 -18.50 -7.81
N LYS A 89 -3.82 -18.49 -7.93
CA LYS A 89 -4.49 -18.57 -9.24
C LYS A 89 -4.09 -17.45 -10.22
N LEU A 90 -3.57 -16.33 -9.71
CA LEU A 90 -3.00 -15.27 -10.54
C LEU A 90 -1.90 -15.79 -11.48
N LEU A 91 -1.15 -16.82 -11.08
CA LEU A 91 -0.05 -17.40 -11.83
C LEU A 91 -0.45 -18.64 -12.65
N ALA A 92 -1.65 -19.18 -12.42
CA ALA A 92 -2.04 -20.51 -12.92
C ALA A 92 -1.95 -20.68 -14.44
N ASN A 93 -2.26 -19.65 -15.21
CA ASN A 93 -2.25 -19.70 -16.67
C ASN A 93 -1.12 -18.84 -17.28
N LEU A 94 -0.20 -18.32 -16.47
CA LEU A 94 0.83 -17.39 -16.95
C LEU A 94 1.71 -18.01 -18.02
N GLY A 95 2.08 -19.29 -17.87
CA GLY A 95 2.88 -20.04 -18.84
C GLY A 95 2.22 -20.24 -20.22
N SER A 96 0.92 -19.98 -20.37
CA SER A 96 0.24 -20.01 -21.65
C SER A 96 0.42 -18.73 -22.49
N VAL A 97 0.99 -17.68 -21.89
CA VAL A 97 1.24 -16.39 -22.56
C VAL A 97 2.72 -16.28 -22.91
N PRO A 98 3.08 -16.20 -24.21
CA PRO A 98 4.47 -16.08 -24.62
C PRO A 98 5.15 -14.85 -24.02
N GLY A 99 6.30 -15.04 -23.38
CA GLY A 99 7.06 -13.95 -22.75
C GLY A 99 6.45 -13.38 -21.47
N ALA A 100 5.48 -14.07 -20.89
CA ALA A 100 4.87 -13.60 -19.64
C ALA A 100 5.86 -13.57 -18.46
N VAL A 101 5.61 -12.67 -17.51
CA VAL A 101 6.48 -12.41 -16.36
C VAL A 101 5.70 -12.41 -15.07
N ALA A 102 6.18 -13.11 -14.05
CA ALA A 102 5.72 -13.03 -12.67
C ALA A 102 6.63 -12.10 -11.86
N VAL A 103 6.11 -11.02 -11.32
CA VAL A 103 6.82 -10.10 -10.41
C VAL A 103 6.40 -10.45 -8.98
N LEU A 104 7.34 -10.89 -8.16
CA LEU A 104 7.06 -11.55 -6.88
C LEU A 104 7.84 -10.88 -5.74
N ASP A 105 7.17 -10.26 -4.78
CA ASP A 105 7.82 -9.65 -3.62
C ASP A 105 8.38 -10.72 -2.67
N ALA A 106 9.68 -10.96 -2.77
CA ALA A 106 10.38 -11.97 -1.98
C ALA A 106 10.71 -11.51 -0.54
N VAL A 107 10.36 -10.28 -0.16
CA VAL A 107 10.42 -9.83 1.24
C VAL A 107 9.31 -10.51 2.06
N ASP A 108 8.13 -10.73 1.47
CA ASP A 108 7.06 -11.52 2.08
C ASP A 108 7.43 -13.00 2.16
N GLY A 109 7.23 -13.62 3.33
CA GLY A 109 7.62 -15.02 3.58
C GLY A 109 6.86 -16.03 2.73
N THR A 110 5.56 -15.80 2.51
CA THR A 110 4.69 -16.67 1.70
C THR A 110 5.05 -16.58 0.22
N VAL A 111 5.21 -15.36 -0.31
CA VAL A 111 5.60 -15.12 -1.70
C VAL A 111 7.03 -15.63 -1.98
N ARG A 112 7.96 -15.45 -1.03
CA ARG A 112 9.31 -16.02 -1.10
C ARG A 112 9.30 -17.55 -1.18
N GLY A 113 8.36 -18.21 -0.50
CA GLY A 113 8.13 -19.65 -0.65
C GLY A 113 7.76 -20.03 -2.09
N MET A 114 6.93 -19.23 -2.75
CA MET A 114 6.56 -19.42 -4.17
C MET A 114 7.77 -19.23 -5.09
N VAL A 115 8.60 -18.19 -4.86
CA VAL A 115 9.83 -17.97 -5.62
C VAL A 115 10.76 -19.18 -5.51
N ARG A 116 10.91 -19.76 -4.31
CA ARG A 116 11.72 -20.99 -4.13
C ARG A 116 11.17 -22.19 -4.89
N ALA A 117 9.85 -22.35 -4.92
CA ALA A 117 9.21 -23.39 -5.70
C ALA A 117 9.44 -23.20 -7.22
N LEU A 118 9.32 -21.97 -7.73
CA LEU A 118 9.60 -21.66 -9.12
C LEU A 118 11.08 -21.89 -9.49
N LYS A 119 12.01 -21.61 -8.59
CA LYS A 119 13.45 -21.91 -8.78
C LYS A 119 13.70 -23.41 -8.96
N ALA A 120 12.96 -24.24 -8.27
CA ALA A 120 13.12 -25.69 -8.34
C ALA A 120 12.60 -26.30 -9.66
N LEU A 121 11.80 -25.57 -10.43
CA LEU A 121 11.25 -25.99 -11.71
C LEU A 121 12.22 -25.65 -12.87
N PRO A 122 12.46 -26.57 -13.81
CA PRO A 122 13.12 -26.23 -15.08
C PRO A 122 12.39 -25.12 -15.83
N ASP A 123 13.11 -24.27 -16.54
CA ASP A 123 12.54 -23.15 -17.29
C ASP A 123 11.45 -23.59 -18.29
N ALA A 124 11.68 -24.74 -18.94
CA ALA A 124 10.73 -25.31 -19.90
C ALA A 124 9.40 -25.76 -19.27
N GLU A 125 9.41 -26.18 -18.00
CA GLU A 125 8.20 -26.58 -17.28
C GLU A 125 7.46 -25.38 -16.71
N ARG A 126 8.17 -24.30 -16.38
CA ARG A 126 7.59 -23.07 -15.84
C ARG A 126 6.84 -22.27 -16.90
N GLY A 127 7.36 -22.16 -18.12
CA GLY A 127 6.75 -21.48 -19.25
C GLY A 127 6.69 -19.95 -19.17
N PHE A 128 7.20 -19.32 -18.11
CA PHE A 128 7.27 -17.86 -17.90
C PHE A 128 8.51 -17.45 -17.12
N ALA A 129 8.93 -16.21 -17.28
CA ALA A 129 10.00 -15.62 -16.48
C ALA A 129 9.47 -15.11 -15.12
N TYR A 130 10.35 -15.03 -14.12
CA TYR A 130 9.99 -14.39 -12.86
C TYR A 130 11.04 -13.38 -12.39
N VAL A 131 10.58 -12.34 -11.71
CA VAL A 131 11.36 -11.23 -11.17
C VAL A 131 11.10 -11.16 -9.66
N PRO A 132 12.02 -11.65 -8.82
CA PRO A 132 11.93 -11.43 -7.38
C PRO A 132 12.16 -9.95 -7.06
N VAL A 133 11.35 -9.40 -6.15
CA VAL A 133 11.44 -8.01 -5.69
C VAL A 133 11.94 -7.97 -4.26
N GLY A 134 12.88 -7.06 -3.96
CA GLY A 134 13.37 -6.81 -2.61
C GLY A 134 13.66 -5.33 -2.38
N ALA A 135 13.15 -4.81 -1.26
CA ALA A 135 13.26 -3.38 -0.92
C ALA A 135 14.11 -3.10 0.33
N LYS A 136 14.85 -4.09 0.86
CA LYS A 136 15.71 -3.94 2.04
C LYS A 136 17.08 -4.52 1.80
N GLY A 137 18.08 -3.78 2.29
CA GLY A 137 19.51 -3.92 2.22
C GLY A 137 20.12 -5.22 1.80
N GLY A 138 21.04 -5.17 0.86
CA GLY A 138 21.82 -6.32 0.40
C GLY A 138 21.03 -7.48 -0.21
N ILE A 139 19.70 -7.49 -0.01
CA ILE A 139 18.82 -8.55 -0.51
C ILE A 139 18.78 -8.52 -2.06
N GLY A 140 19.02 -7.37 -2.69
CA GLY A 140 18.96 -7.25 -4.15
C GLY A 140 19.95 -8.11 -4.91
N CYS A 141 21.23 -8.01 -4.59
CA CYS A 141 22.28 -8.84 -5.22
C CYS A 141 22.18 -10.29 -4.77
N ASP A 142 21.94 -10.54 -3.49
CA ASP A 142 21.74 -11.88 -2.92
C ASP A 142 20.47 -12.54 -3.46
N MET A 143 19.46 -11.77 -3.83
CA MET A 143 18.21 -12.30 -4.39
C MET A 143 18.39 -13.00 -5.73
N ARG A 144 19.28 -12.50 -6.61
CA ARG A 144 19.63 -13.21 -7.85
C ARG A 144 20.21 -14.58 -7.52
N VAL A 145 21.10 -14.64 -6.55
CA VAL A 145 21.74 -15.90 -6.11
C VAL A 145 20.74 -16.78 -5.35
N MET A 146 20.04 -16.22 -4.37
CA MET A 146 19.07 -16.97 -3.54
C MET A 146 17.89 -17.50 -4.33
N CYS A 147 17.36 -16.71 -5.26
CA CYS A 147 16.18 -17.05 -6.06
C CYS A 147 16.52 -17.75 -7.36
N GLY A 148 17.81 -17.81 -7.77
CA GLY A 148 18.24 -18.45 -9.00
C GLY A 148 17.65 -17.84 -10.27
N SER A 149 17.28 -16.56 -10.22
CA SER A 149 16.75 -15.83 -11.36
C SER A 149 17.80 -14.87 -11.92
N ALA A 150 17.95 -14.83 -13.25
CA ALA A 150 18.72 -13.79 -13.91
C ALA A 150 18.05 -12.40 -13.80
N ASN A 151 16.75 -12.38 -13.51
CA ASN A 151 15.97 -11.17 -13.32
C ASN A 151 15.84 -10.84 -11.83
N ALA A 152 15.79 -9.56 -11.48
CA ALA A 152 15.51 -9.09 -10.14
C ALA A 152 15.09 -7.62 -10.16
N ALA A 153 14.29 -7.18 -9.18
CA ALA A 153 14.04 -5.78 -8.90
C ALA A 153 14.45 -5.47 -7.46
N PHE A 154 15.34 -4.51 -7.24
CA PHE A 154 15.94 -4.30 -5.93
C PHE A 154 16.35 -2.85 -5.67
N LEU A 155 16.45 -2.51 -4.40
CA LEU A 155 17.10 -1.28 -3.92
C LEU A 155 18.57 -1.58 -3.66
N ASP A 156 19.45 -0.86 -4.35
CA ASP A 156 20.89 -0.80 -4.01
C ASP A 156 21.08 0.27 -2.93
N GLU A 157 21.15 -0.16 -1.66
CA GLU A 157 21.28 0.73 -0.51
C GLU A 157 22.68 1.35 -0.35
N GLU A 158 23.68 0.81 -1.05
CA GLU A 158 25.03 1.37 -1.05
C GLU A 158 25.17 2.60 -1.96
N ALA A 159 24.19 2.80 -2.85
CA ALA A 159 24.15 3.97 -3.70
C ALA A 159 23.79 5.23 -2.88
N PRO A 160 24.29 6.43 -3.27
CA PRO A 160 23.96 7.69 -2.58
C PRO A 160 22.48 8.01 -2.64
N ASP A 161 22.04 9.01 -1.87
CA ASP A 161 20.69 9.57 -1.84
C ASP A 161 19.59 8.56 -1.46
N GLY A 162 19.89 7.70 -0.47
CA GLY A 162 18.92 6.74 0.08
C GLY A 162 18.76 5.46 -0.74
N GLY A 163 19.70 5.21 -1.65
CA GLY A 163 19.74 4.01 -2.48
C GLY A 163 19.13 4.20 -3.88
N MET A 164 19.55 3.34 -4.82
CA MET A 164 19.11 3.36 -6.22
C MET A 164 18.20 2.17 -6.52
N LEU A 165 17.07 2.44 -7.15
CA LEU A 165 16.16 1.38 -7.62
C LEU A 165 16.72 0.77 -8.92
N HIS A 166 16.84 -0.55 -8.92
CA HIS A 166 17.30 -1.34 -10.08
C HIS A 166 16.25 -2.36 -10.51
N VAL A 167 16.12 -2.55 -11.82
CA VAL A 167 15.38 -3.67 -12.40
C VAL A 167 16.27 -4.36 -13.44
N ALA A 168 16.65 -5.58 -13.15
CA ALA A 168 17.31 -6.47 -14.10
C ALA A 168 16.27 -7.36 -14.77
N LEU A 169 16.14 -7.28 -16.07
CA LEU A 169 15.18 -8.04 -16.87
C LEU A 169 15.75 -8.35 -18.24
N GLY A 170 15.61 -9.60 -18.70
CA GLY A 170 16.06 -10.01 -20.03
C GLY A 170 17.56 -9.83 -20.27
N GLY A 171 18.39 -9.93 -19.23
CA GLY A 171 19.85 -9.76 -19.31
C GLY A 171 20.34 -8.31 -19.24
N CYS A 172 19.43 -7.33 -19.17
CA CYS A 172 19.75 -5.92 -18.99
C CYS A 172 19.47 -5.49 -17.55
N ASP A 173 20.37 -4.71 -16.93
CA ASP A 173 20.18 -4.10 -15.62
C ASP A 173 19.96 -2.60 -15.81
N HIS A 174 18.81 -2.12 -15.33
CA HIS A 174 18.39 -0.73 -15.46
C HIS A 174 18.42 -0.06 -14.09
N ALA A 175 19.39 0.85 -13.86
CA ALA A 175 19.32 1.82 -12.78
C ALA A 175 18.21 2.83 -13.10
N LEU A 176 17.24 2.99 -12.23
CA LEU A 176 16.04 3.81 -12.47
C LEU A 176 16.13 5.17 -11.81
N VAL A 177 15.74 5.27 -10.54
CA VAL A 177 15.74 6.51 -9.76
C VAL A 177 16.28 6.24 -8.36
N SER A 178 16.79 7.28 -7.70
CA SER A 178 17.09 7.21 -6.28
C SER A 178 15.78 7.07 -5.48
N ALA A 179 15.84 6.39 -4.33
CA ALA A 179 14.68 6.28 -3.45
C ALA A 179 14.22 7.66 -2.93
N ALA A 180 15.13 8.63 -2.82
CA ALA A 180 14.81 10.01 -2.46
C ALA A 180 13.99 10.74 -3.54
N ASP A 181 14.18 10.40 -4.82
CA ASP A 181 13.49 10.99 -5.96
C ASP A 181 12.06 10.44 -6.15
N LEU A 182 11.70 9.34 -5.47
CA LEU A 182 10.33 8.83 -5.54
C LEU A 182 9.35 9.87 -4.99
N ALA A 183 8.30 10.16 -5.74
CA ALA A 183 7.23 11.04 -5.30
C ALA A 183 6.44 10.44 -4.12
N ILE A 184 6.28 9.11 -4.08
CA ILE A 184 5.66 8.36 -2.99
C ILE A 184 6.73 7.92 -1.97
N LYS A 185 6.53 8.28 -0.69
CA LYS A 185 7.53 8.06 0.36
C LYS A 185 7.25 6.78 1.17
N GLY A 186 8.30 6.31 1.86
CA GLY A 186 8.24 5.15 2.75
C GLY A 186 8.76 3.86 2.11
N ALA A 187 9.37 3.01 2.94
CA ALA A 187 10.02 1.76 2.49
C ALA A 187 9.07 0.81 1.75
N HIS A 188 7.79 0.75 2.15
CA HIS A 188 6.77 -0.05 1.47
C HIS A 188 6.50 0.45 0.04
N ASN A 189 6.62 1.77 -0.19
CA ASN A 189 6.43 2.34 -1.53
C ASN A 189 7.65 2.12 -2.43
N VAL A 190 8.83 1.94 -1.89
CA VAL A 190 10.00 1.46 -2.66
C VAL A 190 9.71 0.08 -3.24
N GLY A 191 9.16 -0.86 -2.45
CA GLY A 191 8.74 -2.18 -2.93
C GLY A 191 7.64 -2.10 -4.00
N ASN A 192 6.63 -1.24 -3.79
CA ASN A 192 5.57 -0.99 -4.76
C ASN A 192 6.14 -0.40 -6.08
N ALA A 193 7.09 0.53 -5.99
CA ALA A 193 7.74 1.17 -7.14
C ALA A 193 8.59 0.17 -7.94
N LEU A 194 9.37 -0.68 -7.26
CA LEU A 194 10.14 -1.76 -7.89
C LEU A 194 9.22 -2.75 -8.62
N ALA A 195 8.13 -3.17 -7.97
CA ALA A 195 7.16 -4.09 -8.57
C ALA A 195 6.46 -3.48 -9.79
N ALA A 196 6.04 -2.21 -9.70
CA ALA A 196 5.39 -1.49 -10.80
C ALA A 196 6.36 -1.28 -11.97
N ALA A 197 7.61 -0.89 -11.69
CA ALA A 197 8.65 -0.71 -12.71
C ALA A 197 8.96 -2.02 -13.42
N ALA A 198 9.12 -3.13 -12.69
CA ALA A 198 9.37 -4.44 -13.28
C ALA A 198 8.21 -4.89 -14.16
N ALA A 199 6.96 -4.66 -13.74
CA ALA A 199 5.77 -4.97 -14.54
C ALA A 199 5.69 -4.10 -15.81
N ALA A 200 5.93 -2.79 -15.71
CA ALA A 200 5.91 -1.89 -16.86
C ALA A 200 7.00 -2.23 -17.89
N LEU A 201 8.23 -2.51 -17.44
CA LEU A 201 9.32 -2.94 -18.32
C LEU A 201 9.02 -4.29 -18.99
N ALA A 202 8.39 -5.24 -18.27
CA ALA A 202 7.97 -6.53 -18.81
C ALA A 202 6.90 -6.40 -19.92
N VAL A 203 6.10 -5.36 -19.89
CA VAL A 203 5.09 -5.04 -20.92
C VAL A 203 5.68 -4.23 -22.08
N GLY A 204 6.92 -3.74 -21.96
CA GLY A 204 7.64 -3.04 -23.03
C GLY A 204 7.79 -1.53 -22.83
N ALA A 205 7.53 -1.01 -21.63
CA ALA A 205 7.88 0.38 -21.32
C ALA A 205 9.39 0.61 -21.40
N SER A 206 9.81 1.77 -21.91
CA SER A 206 11.23 2.11 -21.93
C SER A 206 11.73 2.48 -20.52
N PRO A 207 13.00 2.20 -20.19
CA PRO A 207 13.58 2.60 -18.91
C PRO A 207 13.49 4.11 -18.63
N ASP A 208 13.60 4.95 -19.68
CA ASP A 208 13.50 6.40 -19.54
C ASP A 208 12.10 6.85 -19.18
N ALA A 209 11.07 6.27 -19.79
CA ALA A 209 9.68 6.53 -19.43
C ALA A 209 9.37 6.06 -18.00
N VAL A 210 9.92 4.91 -17.60
CA VAL A 210 9.77 4.41 -16.22
C VAL A 210 10.44 5.38 -15.23
N ARG A 211 11.63 5.90 -15.52
CA ARG A 211 12.30 6.91 -14.68
C ARG A 211 11.46 8.20 -14.56
N ALA A 212 10.94 8.70 -15.67
CA ALA A 212 10.08 9.88 -15.67
C ALA A 212 8.83 9.66 -14.84
N GLY A 213 8.13 8.56 -15.05
CA GLY A 213 6.91 8.22 -14.33
C GLY A 213 7.10 7.99 -12.82
N LEU A 214 8.22 7.38 -12.40
CA LEU A 214 8.53 7.21 -10.98
C LEU A 214 8.74 8.54 -10.25
N ARG A 215 9.23 9.58 -10.95
CA ARG A 215 9.39 10.94 -10.39
C ARG A 215 8.10 11.74 -10.42
N SER A 216 7.22 11.51 -11.40
CA SER A 216 6.00 12.31 -11.60
C SER A 216 4.76 11.73 -10.92
N PHE A 217 4.78 10.48 -10.46
CA PHE A 217 3.61 9.83 -9.88
C PHE A 217 3.20 10.46 -8.56
N ALA A 218 2.07 11.16 -8.56
CA ALA A 218 1.51 11.74 -7.34
C ALA A 218 0.96 10.65 -6.39
N ALA A 219 1.01 10.92 -5.08
CA ALA A 219 0.37 10.07 -4.10
C ALA A 219 -1.12 9.90 -4.43
N LEU A 220 -1.65 8.69 -4.20
CA LEU A 220 -3.07 8.42 -4.40
C LEU A 220 -3.89 9.14 -3.34
N GLU A 221 -5.02 9.70 -3.75
CA GLU A 221 -6.00 10.25 -2.81
C GLU A 221 -6.33 9.24 -1.71
N HIS A 222 -6.50 9.74 -0.49
CA HIS A 222 -6.84 8.96 0.70
C HIS A 222 -5.80 7.92 1.14
N ARG A 223 -4.52 8.03 0.70
CA ARG A 223 -3.41 7.16 1.13
C ARG A 223 -2.23 7.99 1.63
N ILE A 224 -2.19 8.22 2.94
CA ILE A 224 -1.20 9.09 3.60
C ILE A 224 -1.05 10.41 2.81
N GLU A 225 -2.17 10.88 2.29
CA GLU A 225 -2.27 12.08 1.46
C GLU A 225 -2.16 13.32 2.35
N PRO A 226 -1.29 14.29 2.06
CA PRO A 226 -1.30 15.57 2.75
C PRO A 226 -2.66 16.26 2.59
N ALA A 227 -3.35 16.51 3.70
CA ALA A 227 -4.67 17.15 3.73
C ALA A 227 -4.61 18.64 4.04
N GLY A 228 -3.44 19.16 4.40
CA GLY A 228 -3.21 20.55 4.76
C GLY A 228 -2.58 20.69 6.15
N ALA A 229 -2.58 21.90 6.69
CA ALA A 229 -2.07 22.18 8.03
C ALA A 229 -2.97 23.16 8.78
N VAL A 230 -3.16 22.96 10.08
CA VAL A 230 -3.94 23.79 10.98
C VAL A 230 -3.04 24.30 12.10
N GLY A 231 -2.80 25.59 12.21
CA GLY A 231 -1.96 26.14 13.27
C GLY A 231 -0.52 25.63 13.32
N GLY A 232 0.01 25.13 12.20
CA GLY A 232 1.33 24.50 12.11
C GLY A 232 1.34 23.00 12.41
N VAL A 233 0.18 22.36 12.61
CA VAL A 233 -0.01 20.91 12.71
C VAL A 233 -0.31 20.36 11.33
N GLU A 234 0.50 19.42 10.85
CA GLU A 234 0.30 18.77 9.56
C GLU A 234 -0.79 17.70 9.65
N CYS A 235 -1.75 17.72 8.73
CA CYS A 235 -2.84 16.74 8.68
C CYS A 235 -2.67 15.82 7.46
N TYR A 236 -2.82 14.51 7.67
CA TYR A 236 -2.70 13.48 6.63
C TYR A 236 -3.95 12.61 6.57
N ASN A 237 -4.43 12.41 5.35
CA ASN A 237 -5.60 11.61 5.03
C ASN A 237 -5.19 10.21 4.56
N ASP A 238 -5.45 9.21 5.39
CA ASP A 238 -5.26 7.79 5.06
C ASP A 238 -6.60 7.04 5.25
N SER A 239 -7.70 7.66 4.81
CA SER A 239 -9.05 7.09 4.95
C SER A 239 -9.20 5.71 4.29
N LYS A 240 -8.35 5.36 3.34
CA LYS A 240 -8.26 4.03 2.70
C LYS A 240 -7.77 2.94 3.65
N ALA A 241 -7.16 3.25 4.78
CA ALA A 241 -6.75 2.30 5.81
C ALA A 241 -7.96 1.71 6.54
N THR A 242 -8.68 0.81 5.91
CA THR A 242 -9.90 0.16 6.42
C THR A 242 -9.63 -1.17 7.14
N ASN A 243 -8.39 -1.44 7.50
CA ASN A 243 -7.95 -2.61 8.27
C ASN A 243 -6.72 -2.28 9.12
N VAL A 244 -6.44 -3.12 10.11
CA VAL A 244 -5.32 -2.97 11.06
C VAL A 244 -3.98 -2.89 10.34
N ASP A 245 -3.68 -3.79 9.42
CA ASP A 245 -2.39 -3.85 8.70
C ASP A 245 -2.05 -2.54 7.98
N ALA A 246 -3.05 -1.87 7.41
CA ALA A 246 -2.85 -0.59 6.73
C ALA A 246 -2.41 0.50 7.72
N VAL A 247 -2.99 0.54 8.92
CA VAL A 247 -2.58 1.49 9.97
C VAL A 247 -1.16 1.22 10.45
N LEU A 248 -0.77 -0.06 10.61
CA LEU A 248 0.61 -0.42 10.97
C LEU A 248 1.61 0.13 9.95
N VAL A 249 1.28 0.05 8.67
CA VAL A 249 2.12 0.62 7.59
C VAL A 249 2.14 2.14 7.66
N ALA A 250 0.98 2.78 7.90
CA ALA A 250 0.87 4.22 7.99
C ALA A 250 1.69 4.79 9.16
N LEU A 251 1.58 4.22 10.36
CA LEU A 251 2.36 4.65 11.53
C LEU A 251 3.87 4.60 11.26
N ARG A 252 4.36 3.51 10.67
CA ARG A 252 5.78 3.34 10.31
C ARG A 252 6.28 4.36 9.29
N ALA A 253 5.41 4.90 8.43
CA ALA A 253 5.80 5.90 7.44
C ALA A 253 6.19 7.25 8.08
N PHE A 254 5.78 7.50 9.32
CA PHE A 254 6.09 8.73 10.04
C PHE A 254 7.33 8.63 10.95
N VAL A 255 7.85 7.43 11.25
CA VAL A 255 9.02 7.26 12.12
C VAL A 255 10.21 8.10 11.62
N PRO A 256 10.91 8.87 12.51
CA PRO A 256 10.81 8.89 13.98
C PRO A 256 9.71 9.81 14.56
N ARG A 257 8.96 10.53 13.73
CA ARG A 257 7.81 11.34 14.19
C ARG A 257 6.68 10.40 14.63
N LYS A 258 5.97 10.76 15.68
CA LYS A 258 4.83 10.00 16.18
C LYS A 258 3.56 10.81 15.87
N PRO A 259 2.64 10.34 15.00
CA PRO A 259 1.40 11.05 14.74
C PRO A 259 0.38 10.90 15.89
N ILE A 260 -0.53 11.85 16.00
CA ILE A 260 -1.81 11.68 16.68
C ILE A 260 -2.72 10.96 15.70
N VAL A 261 -3.10 9.71 15.99
CA VAL A 261 -3.86 8.87 15.07
C VAL A 261 -5.35 8.85 15.39
N LEU A 262 -6.20 9.04 14.35
CA LEU A 262 -7.65 8.93 14.46
C LEU A 262 -8.06 7.53 14.03
N LEU A 263 -8.62 6.74 14.95
CA LEU A 263 -9.08 5.36 14.74
C LEU A 263 -10.60 5.28 14.96
N GLY A 264 -11.31 4.67 14.00
CA GLY A 264 -12.74 4.51 14.15
C GLY A 264 -13.50 4.25 12.87
N GLY A 265 -14.77 3.92 13.02
CA GLY A 265 -15.65 3.53 11.94
C GLY A 265 -16.32 2.19 12.21
N ARG A 266 -16.83 1.50 11.18
CA ARG A 266 -17.41 0.18 11.30
C ARG A 266 -16.32 -0.89 11.30
N ASP A 267 -16.14 -1.55 12.44
CA ASP A 267 -15.16 -2.61 12.64
C ASP A 267 -15.55 -3.93 11.93
N LYS A 268 -14.53 -4.73 11.60
CA LYS A 268 -14.67 -6.02 10.94
C LYS A 268 -14.42 -7.21 11.88
N GLY A 269 -14.30 -6.97 13.18
CA GLY A 269 -14.04 -8.03 14.17
C GLY A 269 -12.62 -8.59 14.13
N THR A 270 -11.65 -7.84 13.59
CA THR A 270 -10.24 -8.27 13.51
C THR A 270 -9.56 -8.20 14.87
N ASP A 271 -8.45 -8.94 15.04
CA ASP A 271 -7.58 -8.83 16.22
C ASP A 271 -6.97 -7.44 16.31
N LEU A 272 -7.15 -6.76 17.45
CA LEU A 272 -6.64 -5.41 17.70
C LEU A 272 -5.29 -5.41 18.45
N ALA A 273 -4.80 -6.53 18.96
CA ALA A 273 -3.55 -6.55 19.72
C ALA A 273 -2.35 -6.00 18.92
N PRO A 274 -2.18 -6.30 17.61
CA PRO A 274 -1.11 -5.69 16.82
C PRO A 274 -1.27 -4.16 16.67
N LEU A 275 -2.51 -3.65 16.56
CA LEU A 275 -2.79 -2.23 16.44
C LEU A 275 -2.44 -1.49 17.74
N VAL A 276 -2.86 -2.04 18.88
CA VAL A 276 -2.54 -1.49 20.22
C VAL A 276 -1.04 -1.39 20.39
N ALA A 277 -0.30 -2.50 20.15
CA ALA A 277 1.16 -2.51 20.27
C ALA A 277 1.86 -1.49 19.35
N ALA A 278 1.37 -1.32 18.13
CA ALA A 278 1.94 -0.34 17.20
C ALA A 278 1.65 1.10 17.63
N CYS A 279 0.45 1.38 18.13
CA CYS A 279 0.12 2.72 18.65
C CYS A 279 0.94 3.06 19.90
N GLU A 280 1.16 2.11 20.81
CA GLU A 280 2.04 2.29 21.97
C GLU A 280 3.49 2.63 21.57
N ALA A 281 3.98 2.00 20.51
CA ALA A 281 5.33 2.24 20.01
C ALA A 281 5.46 3.57 19.23
N ASP A 282 4.55 3.83 18.30
CA ASP A 282 4.73 4.75 17.19
C ASP A 282 3.68 5.89 17.12
N ALA A 283 2.70 5.96 18.02
CA ALA A 283 1.76 7.08 18.10
C ALA A 283 2.09 8.05 19.25
N ALA A 284 1.82 9.34 19.06
CA ALA A 284 1.87 10.35 20.12
C ALA A 284 0.59 10.36 20.97
N ALA A 285 -0.56 10.13 20.33
CA ALA A 285 -1.85 9.97 20.96
C ALA A 285 -2.79 9.20 20.02
N VAL A 286 -3.88 8.67 20.58
CA VAL A 286 -4.94 7.97 19.84
C VAL A 286 -6.27 8.65 20.11
N VAL A 287 -7.03 8.94 19.05
CA VAL A 287 -8.41 9.44 19.18
C VAL A 287 -9.35 8.37 18.63
N LEU A 288 -10.23 7.85 19.47
CA LEU A 288 -11.21 6.82 19.12
C LEU A 288 -12.56 7.47 18.78
N PHE A 289 -13.18 7.06 17.64
CA PHE A 289 -14.46 7.61 17.21
C PHE A 289 -15.37 6.59 16.50
N GLY A 290 -16.64 6.94 16.26
CA GLY A 290 -17.59 6.15 15.47
C GLY A 290 -18.05 4.84 16.14
N GLU A 291 -18.65 3.94 15.34
CA GLU A 291 -19.30 2.71 15.82
C GLU A 291 -18.34 1.76 16.58
N SER A 292 -17.06 1.70 16.20
CA SER A 292 -16.07 0.83 16.84
C SER A 292 -15.50 1.37 18.15
N HIS A 293 -15.90 2.56 18.59
CA HIS A 293 -15.36 3.27 19.76
C HIS A 293 -15.23 2.38 21.00
N ASP A 294 -16.31 1.70 21.42
CA ASP A 294 -16.33 0.92 22.67
C ASP A 294 -15.36 -0.27 22.59
N ARG A 295 -15.39 -1.00 21.48
CA ARG A 295 -14.50 -2.15 21.27
C ARG A 295 -13.02 -1.74 21.25
N PHE A 296 -12.70 -0.63 20.61
CA PHE A 296 -11.32 -0.11 20.59
C PHE A 296 -10.93 0.40 21.98
N SER A 297 -11.84 1.09 22.68
CA SER A 297 -11.62 1.52 24.07
C SER A 297 -11.30 0.33 24.99
N GLU A 298 -12.06 -0.77 24.90
CA GLU A 298 -11.78 -1.99 25.66
C GLU A 298 -10.40 -2.58 25.32
N ALA A 299 -10.02 -2.63 24.04
CA ALA A 299 -8.72 -3.15 23.61
C ALA A 299 -7.55 -2.31 24.11
N PHE A 300 -7.66 -0.98 24.08
CA PHE A 300 -6.63 -0.07 24.57
C PHE A 300 -6.61 0.05 26.10
N CYS A 301 -7.76 -0.05 26.79
CA CYS A 301 -7.85 -0.03 28.26
C CYS A 301 -7.48 -1.36 28.92
N GLY A 302 -7.61 -2.48 28.20
CA GLY A 302 -7.23 -3.82 28.69
C GLY A 302 -5.72 -4.00 28.87
N THR A 303 -4.91 -3.18 28.22
CA THR A 303 -3.52 -2.95 28.60
C THR A 303 -3.53 -2.06 29.83
N SER A 304 -3.37 -2.62 31.03
CA SER A 304 -3.36 -1.90 32.31
C SER A 304 -2.72 -0.52 32.19
N PRO A 305 -3.24 0.51 32.86
CA PRO A 305 -2.58 1.81 32.85
C PRO A 305 -1.11 1.57 33.20
N CYS A 306 -0.26 1.70 32.21
CA CYS A 306 1.16 1.47 32.39
C CYS A 306 1.64 2.52 33.41
N ALA A 307 1.96 2.06 34.61
CA ALA A 307 2.50 2.91 35.67
C ALA A 307 3.82 3.61 35.26
N CYS A 308 4.35 3.25 34.08
CA CYS A 308 5.59 3.81 33.49
C CYS A 308 5.36 5.07 32.63
N GLY A 309 4.09 5.51 32.37
CA GLY A 309 3.79 6.69 31.55
C GLY A 309 4.16 6.54 30.06
N ALA A 310 4.35 5.33 29.57
CA ALA A 310 4.82 5.06 28.20
C ALA A 310 3.66 4.87 27.18
N CYS A 311 2.42 4.69 27.64
CA CYS A 311 1.28 4.55 26.74
C CYS A 311 0.82 5.91 26.21
N PRO A 312 0.48 6.02 24.91
CA PRO A 312 -0.05 7.25 24.35
C PRO A 312 -1.41 7.60 25.00
N PRO A 313 -1.69 8.88 25.22
CA PRO A 313 -3.00 9.30 25.70
C PRO A 313 -4.09 8.89 24.72
N ILE A 314 -5.22 8.44 25.26
CA ILE A 314 -6.41 8.03 24.49
C ILE A 314 -7.49 9.09 24.70
N LEU A 315 -7.98 9.65 23.60
CA LEU A 315 -9.08 10.59 23.57
C LEU A 315 -10.30 9.91 22.93
N HIS A 316 -11.47 10.44 23.25
CA HIS A 316 -12.75 9.91 22.79
C HIS A 316 -13.54 10.98 22.06
N ALA A 317 -14.16 10.61 20.95
CA ALA A 317 -14.98 11.48 20.14
C ALA A 317 -16.21 10.72 19.61
N ALA A 318 -17.30 11.42 19.32
CA ALA A 318 -18.47 10.79 18.74
C ALA A 318 -18.31 10.57 17.22
N HIS A 319 -17.86 11.60 16.53
CA HIS A 319 -17.79 11.68 15.08
C HIS A 319 -16.41 12.10 14.58
N LEU A 320 -16.15 11.94 13.26
CA LEU A 320 -14.89 12.32 12.63
C LEU A 320 -14.51 13.78 12.89
N ALA A 321 -15.47 14.71 12.85
CA ALA A 321 -15.23 16.14 13.10
C ALA A 321 -14.72 16.39 14.52
N ASP A 322 -15.39 15.78 15.51
CA ASP A 322 -15.00 15.87 16.92
C ASP A 322 -13.62 15.24 17.16
N ALA A 323 -13.31 14.13 16.44
CA ALA A 323 -12.02 13.47 16.54
C ALA A 323 -10.88 14.36 16.03
N LEU A 324 -11.09 15.07 14.92
CA LEU A 324 -10.14 16.05 14.43
C LEU A 324 -9.94 17.19 15.43
N ASP A 325 -11.04 17.74 15.97
CA ASP A 325 -10.98 18.82 16.95
C ASP A 325 -10.26 18.40 18.24
N ALA A 326 -10.52 17.19 18.74
CA ALA A 326 -9.83 16.62 19.89
C ALA A 326 -8.32 16.46 19.64
N ALA A 327 -7.94 15.96 18.45
CA ALA A 327 -6.54 15.83 18.05
C ALA A 327 -5.84 17.19 17.95
N LEU A 328 -6.46 18.17 17.30
CA LEU A 328 -5.92 19.52 17.18
C LEU A 328 -5.82 20.24 18.54
N GLY A 329 -6.72 19.91 19.48
CA GLY A 329 -6.71 20.48 20.83
C GLY A 329 -5.52 20.10 21.69
N ILE A 330 -4.86 18.97 21.39
CA ILE A 330 -3.66 18.51 22.11
C ILE A 330 -2.38 18.67 21.30
N ALA A 331 -2.48 18.92 19.99
CA ALA A 331 -1.34 19.02 19.09
C ALA A 331 -0.60 20.35 19.24
N ALA A 332 0.71 20.32 19.12
CA ALA A 332 1.59 21.49 19.03
C ALA A 332 2.04 21.72 17.57
N PRO A 333 2.44 22.96 17.21
CA PRO A 333 3.04 23.23 15.90
C PRO A 333 4.23 22.30 15.61
N GLY A 334 4.22 21.62 14.47
CA GLY A 334 5.19 20.59 14.09
C GLY A 334 4.71 19.15 14.31
N ASP A 335 3.60 18.96 15.03
CA ASP A 335 2.98 17.65 15.17
C ASP A 335 2.23 17.21 13.90
N VAL A 336 1.85 15.93 13.88
CA VAL A 336 1.10 15.30 12.79
C VAL A 336 -0.21 14.76 13.32
N VAL A 337 -1.31 15.06 12.64
CA VAL A 337 -2.60 14.38 12.79
C VAL A 337 -2.81 13.46 11.59
N LEU A 338 -3.06 12.18 11.86
CA LEU A 338 -3.22 11.15 10.84
C LEU A 338 -4.61 10.50 10.94
N LEU A 339 -5.47 10.70 9.94
CA LEU A 339 -6.67 9.88 9.77
C LEU A 339 -6.26 8.54 9.16
N SER A 340 -6.16 7.48 9.97
CA SER A 340 -5.88 6.11 9.52
C SER A 340 -6.76 5.13 10.31
N PRO A 341 -8.03 4.98 9.93
CA PRO A 341 -9.13 4.60 10.83
C PRO A 341 -9.20 3.13 11.21
N ALA A 342 -8.45 2.20 10.59
CA ALA A 342 -8.51 0.75 10.75
C ALA A 342 -9.87 0.10 10.41
N CYS A 343 -10.90 0.88 10.16
CA CYS A 343 -12.30 0.48 10.00
C CYS A 343 -12.89 0.91 8.67
N ALA A 344 -13.92 0.19 8.21
CA ALA A 344 -14.78 0.68 7.14
C ALA A 344 -15.49 1.98 7.58
N SER A 345 -15.99 2.76 6.62
CA SER A 345 -16.59 4.09 6.87
C SER A 345 -18.12 4.09 6.98
N PHE A 346 -18.75 2.92 6.86
CA PHE A 346 -20.20 2.77 6.65
C PHE A 346 -21.08 3.09 7.88
N ASP A 347 -20.49 3.55 8.96
CA ASP A 347 -21.16 4.11 10.12
C ASP A 347 -21.58 5.58 9.93
N GLU A 348 -20.70 6.40 9.33
CA GLU A 348 -20.96 7.82 9.09
C GLU A 348 -20.99 8.21 7.60
N PHE A 349 -20.37 7.41 6.72
CA PHE A 349 -20.15 7.74 5.31
C PHE A 349 -20.50 6.57 4.39
N SER A 350 -20.87 6.86 3.14
CA SER A 350 -21.19 5.82 2.16
C SER A 350 -19.94 5.11 1.60
N SER A 351 -18.77 5.72 1.71
CA SER A 351 -17.49 5.16 1.25
C SER A 351 -16.29 5.76 1.99
N PHE A 352 -15.12 5.11 1.88
CA PHE A 352 -13.89 5.67 2.44
C PHE A 352 -13.45 6.95 1.70
N GLU A 353 -13.80 7.09 0.43
CA GLU A 353 -13.57 8.30 -0.36
C GLU A 353 -14.34 9.48 0.22
N GLU A 354 -15.63 9.29 0.52
CA GLU A 354 -16.45 10.33 1.14
C GLU A 354 -15.90 10.72 2.51
N ARG A 355 -15.52 9.76 3.36
CA ARG A 355 -14.86 10.04 4.65
C ARG A 355 -13.56 10.83 4.46
N GLY A 356 -12.75 10.47 3.48
CA GLY A 356 -11.49 11.16 3.18
C GLY A 356 -11.71 12.59 2.65
N CYS A 357 -12.71 12.79 1.79
CA CYS A 357 -13.11 14.12 1.31
C CYS A 357 -13.64 14.99 2.46
N ALA A 358 -14.48 14.43 3.34
CA ALA A 358 -14.97 15.10 4.54
C ALA A 358 -13.81 15.52 5.45
N PHE A 359 -12.85 14.65 5.70
CA PHE A 359 -11.66 15.00 6.49
C PHE A 359 -10.86 16.16 5.89
N LYS A 360 -10.60 16.15 4.56
CA LYS A 360 -9.92 17.26 3.87
C LYS A 360 -10.69 18.57 4.00
N ALA A 361 -12.00 18.52 3.87
CA ALA A 361 -12.87 19.69 4.03
C ALA A 361 -12.81 20.26 5.46
N LEU A 362 -12.88 19.39 6.48
CA LEU A 362 -12.75 19.78 7.89
C LEU A 362 -11.38 20.43 8.16
N VAL A 363 -10.30 19.86 7.67
CA VAL A 363 -8.96 20.44 7.82
C VAL A 363 -8.89 21.82 7.19
N ALA A 364 -9.42 22.01 5.97
CA ALA A 364 -9.46 23.31 5.31
C ALA A 364 -10.28 24.35 6.09
N GLU A 365 -11.43 23.95 6.64
CA GLU A 365 -12.29 24.81 7.47
C GLU A 365 -11.56 25.27 8.75
N ARG A 366 -10.90 24.32 9.45
CA ARG A 366 -10.13 24.63 10.67
C ARG A 366 -8.90 25.50 10.36
N ALA A 367 -8.25 25.28 9.22
CA ALA A 367 -7.13 26.11 8.77
C ALA A 367 -7.58 27.55 8.50
N ALA A 368 -8.76 27.75 7.88
CA ALA A 368 -9.32 29.07 7.63
C ALA A 368 -9.76 29.81 8.92
N SER A 369 -10.16 29.04 9.93
CA SER A 369 -10.64 29.56 11.22
C SER A 369 -9.49 29.78 12.23
N ALA A 370 -8.32 29.21 12.02
CA ALA A 370 -7.16 29.39 12.88
C ALA A 370 -6.72 30.86 12.86
N PRO A 371 -6.52 31.54 14.03
CA PRO A 371 -6.10 32.92 14.07
C PRO A 371 -4.73 33.06 13.37
N GLY A 372 -4.74 33.62 12.17
CA GLY A 372 -3.56 33.86 11.39
C GLY A 372 -2.56 34.70 12.18
N LYS A 373 -1.30 34.32 12.23
CA LYS A 373 -0.23 35.28 12.44
C LYS A 373 -0.34 36.29 11.30
N ARG A 374 -0.96 37.46 11.59
CA ARG A 374 -0.78 38.63 10.72
C ARG A 374 0.71 38.89 10.68
N ALA A 375 1.23 38.93 9.46
CA ALA A 375 2.61 39.23 9.14
C ALA A 375 3.04 40.62 9.68
#